data_2a24063fea4f111612aa5b997ce31bca
#
_entry.id   2a24063fea4f111612aa5b997ce31bca
#
_cell.length_a   1.000
_cell.length_b   1.000
_cell.length_c   1.000
_cell.angle_alpha   90.00
_cell.angle_beta   90.00
_cell.angle_gamma   90.00
#
_symmetry.space_group_name_H-M   'P 1'
#
loop_
_entity.id
_entity.type
_entity.pdbx_description
1 polymer ?
#
loop_
_entity_poly.entity_id
_entity_poly.type
_entity_poly.pdbx_seq_one_letter_code
_entity_poly.pdbx_strand_id
1 'polypeptide(L)'
;MQIRRFRRDTDLQKLETYLRNQYFENRNMTSWLPERLHDLVYRMDAQETDGGTVRSSDYIFLWEEEDRIVACILPDGENIYFSLKTGYEHLFPSLLAYSEENCLPLFHKADDGSTKFWVAVSDRLSYMGQFLQDSGYTRYPEEDYDNYVYPMETWVSVELPRGFRLCYGEDYENEENKWNALHLGFHPDHENTDYQNSMHPYLARKQSSLYGDSFECLVVEENAGDQNDVCAYCFVYVDKLSKTALIEPVSTREKYRRRGIGKAMMHGVMLRCREMGIEKCYVNSFGWRREFYNAAGFITEYTVGFWHKIIR
;
A
#
# COMPACT_ATOMS: atom_id res chain seq x y z
N MET A 1 -22.16 19.70 7.92
CA MET A 1 -21.32 18.48 7.79
C MET A 1 -22.20 17.33 7.36
N GLN A 2 -21.87 16.67 6.26
CA GLN A 2 -22.57 15.46 5.77
C GLN A 2 -21.61 14.28 5.86
N ILE A 3 -22.12 13.10 6.29
CA ILE A 3 -21.37 11.85 6.32
C ILE A 3 -22.02 10.92 5.29
N ARG A 4 -21.22 10.31 4.43
CA ARG A 4 -21.73 9.36 3.45
C ARG A 4 -20.67 8.32 3.03
N ARG A 5 -21.14 7.21 2.48
CA ARG A 5 -20.26 6.22 1.86
C ARG A 5 -19.66 6.75 0.56
N PHE A 6 -18.44 6.36 0.31
CA PHE A 6 -17.74 6.51 -0.97
C PHE A 6 -18.45 5.70 -2.07
N ARG A 7 -18.50 6.28 -3.26
CA ARG A 7 -18.99 5.63 -4.49
C ARG A 7 -17.90 5.72 -5.54
N ARG A 8 -17.36 4.57 -5.93
CA ARG A 8 -16.24 4.50 -6.86
C ARG A 8 -16.46 5.33 -8.13
N ASP A 9 -17.64 5.20 -8.74
CA ASP A 9 -17.93 5.82 -10.04
C ASP A 9 -18.02 7.35 -9.99
N THR A 10 -18.30 7.93 -8.83
CA THR A 10 -18.53 9.38 -8.68
C THR A 10 -17.52 10.07 -7.81
N ASP A 11 -16.89 9.36 -6.89
CA ASP A 11 -16.08 9.98 -5.84
C ASP A 11 -14.58 9.73 -5.98
N LEU A 12 -14.15 8.78 -6.85
CA LEU A 12 -12.75 8.41 -6.96
C LEU A 12 -11.86 9.63 -7.24
N GLN A 13 -12.19 10.40 -8.27
CA GLN A 13 -11.43 11.59 -8.63
C GLN A 13 -11.46 12.67 -7.54
N LYS A 14 -12.58 12.79 -6.83
CA LYS A 14 -12.76 13.75 -5.72
C LYS A 14 -11.87 13.36 -4.53
N LEU A 15 -11.84 12.08 -4.19
CA LEU A 15 -11.01 11.56 -3.10
C LEU A 15 -9.52 11.59 -3.45
N GLU A 16 -9.14 11.26 -4.69
CA GLU A 16 -7.77 11.45 -5.20
C GLU A 16 -7.32 12.91 -5.02
N THR A 17 -8.15 13.85 -5.44
CA THR A 17 -7.86 15.29 -5.34
C THR A 17 -7.67 15.70 -3.87
N TYR A 18 -8.54 15.20 -2.99
CA TYR A 18 -8.42 15.43 -1.56
C TYR A 18 -7.09 14.89 -1.00
N LEU A 19 -6.76 13.63 -1.27
CA LEU A 19 -5.52 12.99 -0.78
C LEU A 19 -4.27 13.70 -1.33
N ARG A 20 -4.29 14.09 -2.60
CA ARG A 20 -3.20 14.88 -3.22
C ARG A 20 -3.03 16.23 -2.54
N ASN A 21 -4.12 16.92 -2.23
CA ASN A 21 -4.05 18.18 -1.50
C ASN A 21 -3.52 18.01 -0.08
N GLN A 22 -3.92 16.93 0.62
CA GLN A 22 -3.35 16.60 1.93
C GLN A 22 -1.84 16.36 1.85
N TYR A 23 -1.36 15.69 0.81
CA TYR A 23 0.07 15.51 0.58
C TYR A 23 0.79 16.84 0.35
N PHE A 24 0.25 17.73 -0.47
CA PHE A 24 0.85 19.05 -0.72
C PHE A 24 0.88 19.96 0.51
N GLU A 25 -0.17 19.93 1.33
CA GLU A 25 -0.24 20.71 2.57
C GLU A 25 0.79 20.23 3.60
N ASN A 26 1.02 18.94 3.72
CA ASN A 26 1.87 18.35 4.75
C ASN A 26 3.27 17.94 4.27
N ARG A 27 3.49 17.83 2.95
CA ARG A 27 4.75 17.38 2.32
C ARG A 27 5.25 16.02 2.80
N ASN A 28 4.41 15.25 3.44
CA ASN A 28 4.70 13.93 3.94
C ASN A 28 3.45 13.06 3.88
N MET A 29 3.64 11.76 3.99
CA MET A 29 2.56 10.79 3.90
C MET A 29 1.97 10.52 5.29
N THR A 30 1.25 11.50 5.86
CA THR A 30 0.52 11.29 7.12
C THR A 30 -0.80 10.56 6.96
N SER A 31 -1.23 10.42 5.71
CA SER A 31 -2.42 9.70 5.27
C SER A 31 -2.13 8.95 3.97
N TRP A 32 -3.12 8.42 3.32
CA TRP A 32 -2.95 7.76 2.04
C TRP A 32 -2.63 8.73 0.90
N LEU A 33 -1.77 8.29 -0.02
CA LEU A 33 -1.59 8.89 -1.33
C LEU A 33 -2.66 8.40 -2.32
N PRO A 34 -2.92 9.10 -3.44
CA PRO A 34 -3.78 8.62 -4.50
C PRO A 34 -3.42 7.21 -4.98
N GLU A 35 -2.12 6.90 -5.07
CA GLU A 35 -1.61 5.59 -5.49
C GLU A 35 -2.09 4.47 -4.56
N ARG A 36 -2.12 4.70 -3.25
CA ARG A 36 -2.63 3.73 -2.26
C ARG A 36 -4.14 3.51 -2.41
N LEU A 37 -4.89 4.57 -2.67
CA LEU A 37 -6.32 4.45 -2.96
C LEU A 37 -6.57 3.61 -4.22
N HIS A 38 -5.78 3.83 -5.27
CA HIS A 38 -5.89 3.04 -6.49
C HIS A 38 -5.50 1.58 -6.29
N ASP A 39 -4.45 1.33 -5.51
CA ASP A 39 -4.08 -0.04 -5.15
C ASP A 39 -5.22 -0.74 -4.42
N LEU A 40 -5.83 -0.11 -3.43
CA LEU A 40 -6.96 -0.66 -2.70
C LEU A 40 -8.15 -0.96 -3.64
N VAL A 41 -8.59 0.05 -4.41
CA VAL A 41 -9.82 -0.03 -5.20
C VAL A 41 -9.71 -1.00 -6.38
N TYR A 42 -8.52 -1.20 -6.93
CA TYR A 42 -8.34 -1.98 -8.15
C TYR A 42 -7.65 -3.33 -7.94
N ARG A 43 -6.84 -3.51 -6.91
CA ARG A 43 -6.05 -4.73 -6.72
C ARG A 43 -6.54 -5.63 -5.58
N MET A 44 -6.75 -5.07 -4.41
CA MET A 44 -6.91 -5.83 -3.16
C MET A 44 -8.27 -5.62 -2.48
N ASP A 45 -9.28 -5.29 -3.25
CA ASP A 45 -10.50 -4.78 -2.67
C ASP A 45 -11.40 -5.83 -2.00
N ALA A 46 -11.33 -7.09 -2.41
CA ALA A 46 -12.20 -8.13 -1.86
C ALA A 46 -11.46 -9.01 -0.85
N GLN A 47 -12.08 -9.27 0.29
CA GLN A 47 -11.61 -10.21 1.30
C GLN A 47 -12.76 -11.11 1.79
N GLU A 48 -12.41 -12.32 2.19
CA GLU A 48 -13.33 -13.24 2.84
C GLU A 48 -13.42 -12.93 4.32
N THR A 49 -14.64 -12.87 4.85
CA THR A 49 -14.94 -12.73 6.27
C THR A 49 -16.00 -13.75 6.68
N ASP A 50 -16.29 -13.85 7.98
CA ASP A 50 -17.35 -14.73 8.49
C ASP A 50 -18.75 -14.43 7.91
N GLY A 51 -18.94 -13.19 7.42
CA GLY A 51 -20.15 -12.72 6.74
C GLY A 51 -20.18 -12.93 5.22
N GLY A 52 -19.12 -13.51 4.64
CA GLY A 52 -18.90 -13.65 3.19
C GLY A 52 -17.87 -12.67 2.64
N THR A 53 -17.81 -12.55 1.31
CA THR A 53 -16.87 -11.66 0.64
C THR A 53 -17.27 -10.19 0.85
N VAL A 54 -16.37 -9.40 1.42
CA VAL A 54 -16.55 -7.95 1.63
C VAL A 54 -15.47 -7.18 0.87
N ARG A 55 -15.76 -5.93 0.55
CA ARG A 55 -14.80 -5.02 -0.09
C ARG A 55 -14.47 -3.87 0.85
N SER A 56 -13.21 -3.65 1.08
CA SER A 56 -12.75 -2.54 1.92
C SER A 56 -13.22 -1.19 1.38
N SER A 57 -13.27 -1.01 0.06
CA SER A 57 -13.75 0.22 -0.57
C SER A 57 -15.22 0.53 -0.26
N ASP A 58 -16.07 -0.48 0.03
CA ASP A 58 -17.46 -0.27 0.44
C ASP A 58 -17.58 0.36 1.85
N TYR A 59 -16.49 0.37 2.61
CA TYR A 59 -16.41 0.93 3.96
C TYR A 59 -15.55 2.20 4.03
N ILE A 60 -15.24 2.81 2.90
CA ILE A 60 -14.72 4.17 2.85
C ILE A 60 -15.88 5.13 3.13
N PHE A 61 -15.71 6.02 4.12
CA PHE A 61 -16.68 7.03 4.48
C PHE A 61 -16.06 8.41 4.37
N LEU A 62 -16.86 9.35 3.84
CA LEU A 62 -16.45 10.73 3.57
C LEU A 62 -17.22 11.67 4.49
N TRP A 63 -16.51 12.59 5.14
CA TRP A 63 -17.06 13.76 5.81
C TRP A 63 -16.92 14.96 4.88
N GLU A 64 -18.04 15.58 4.58
CA GLU A 64 -18.09 16.67 3.61
C GLU A 64 -18.71 17.93 4.22
N GLU A 65 -18.09 19.06 3.88
CA GLU A 65 -18.59 20.40 4.17
C GLU A 65 -18.58 21.20 2.87
N GLU A 66 -19.73 21.78 2.49
CA GLU A 66 -19.88 22.53 1.22
C GLU A 66 -19.34 21.75 0.00
N ASP A 67 -19.74 20.48 -0.12
CA ASP A 67 -19.28 19.54 -1.17
C ASP A 67 -17.78 19.25 -1.21
N ARG A 68 -17.03 19.62 -0.17
CA ARG A 68 -15.59 19.31 -0.06
C ARG A 68 -15.35 18.26 1.00
N ILE A 69 -14.50 17.27 0.68
CA ILE A 69 -14.05 16.31 1.67
C ILE A 69 -13.14 17.04 2.68
N VAL A 70 -13.46 16.90 3.96
CA VAL A 70 -12.67 17.43 5.08
C VAL A 70 -12.05 16.35 5.94
N ALA A 71 -12.63 15.14 5.91
CA ALA A 71 -12.08 13.96 6.56
C ALA A 71 -12.61 12.69 5.89
N CYS A 72 -11.91 11.58 6.05
CA CYS A 72 -12.38 10.28 5.60
C CYS A 72 -11.84 9.12 6.45
N ILE A 73 -12.58 8.01 6.42
CA ILE A 73 -12.17 6.69 6.90
C ILE A 73 -11.74 5.88 5.70
N LEU A 74 -10.56 5.27 5.80
CA LEU A 74 -9.90 4.51 4.72
C LEU A 74 -9.51 3.12 5.25
N PRO A 75 -10.35 2.09 5.08
CA PRO A 75 -10.01 0.73 5.48
C PRO A 75 -9.02 0.09 4.52
N ASP A 76 -8.11 -0.73 5.07
CA ASP A 76 -7.23 -1.61 4.29
C ASP A 76 -7.18 -2.97 5.00
N GLY A 77 -7.95 -3.94 4.49
CA GLY A 77 -8.22 -5.17 5.22
C GLY A 77 -8.91 -4.89 6.55
N GLU A 78 -8.40 -5.48 7.61
CA GLU A 78 -8.86 -5.25 8.99
C GLU A 78 -8.27 -4.00 9.65
N ASN A 79 -7.60 -3.12 8.92
CA ASN A 79 -6.99 -1.92 9.48
C ASN A 79 -7.74 -0.67 9.05
N ILE A 80 -8.12 0.16 10.01
CA ILE A 80 -8.80 1.43 9.75
C ILE A 80 -7.82 2.59 9.84
N TYR A 81 -7.71 3.33 8.75
CA TYR A 81 -6.93 4.55 8.63
C TYR A 81 -7.85 5.78 8.59
N PHE A 82 -7.32 6.92 8.96
CA PHE A 82 -8.03 8.19 8.94
C PHE A 82 -7.23 9.26 8.22
N SER A 83 -7.92 10.06 7.42
CA SER A 83 -7.36 11.27 6.87
C SER A 83 -8.22 12.46 7.27
N LEU A 84 -7.61 13.49 7.86
CA LEU A 84 -8.27 14.71 8.29
C LEU A 84 -7.54 15.92 7.72
N LYS A 85 -8.29 16.83 7.16
CA LYS A 85 -7.77 18.13 6.73
C LYS A 85 -7.31 18.94 7.93
N THR A 86 -6.22 19.67 7.78
CA THR A 86 -5.73 20.61 8.81
C THR A 86 -6.84 21.54 9.28
N GLY A 87 -7.00 21.65 10.60
CA GLY A 87 -8.09 22.39 11.26
C GLY A 87 -9.34 21.56 11.56
N TYR A 88 -9.40 20.30 11.12
CA TYR A 88 -10.50 19.37 11.38
C TYR A 88 -10.15 18.24 12.34
N GLU A 89 -9.03 18.37 13.07
CA GLU A 89 -8.54 17.36 14.04
C GLU A 89 -9.57 17.01 15.10
N HIS A 90 -10.44 17.96 15.44
CA HIS A 90 -11.55 17.78 16.39
C HIS A 90 -12.59 16.73 15.94
N LEU A 91 -12.58 16.33 14.67
CA LEU A 91 -13.48 15.29 14.15
C LEU A 91 -13.00 13.88 14.47
N PHE A 92 -11.73 13.68 14.85
CA PHE A 92 -11.18 12.33 15.04
C PHE A 92 -12.00 11.45 16.00
N PRO A 93 -12.48 11.94 17.17
CA PRO A 93 -13.37 11.16 18.04
C PRO A 93 -14.64 10.67 17.33
N SER A 94 -15.23 11.50 16.49
CA SER A 94 -16.42 11.15 15.72
C SER A 94 -16.13 10.12 14.62
N LEU A 95 -14.99 10.25 13.92
CA LEU A 95 -14.57 9.28 12.92
C LEU A 95 -14.31 7.91 13.56
N LEU A 96 -13.64 7.88 14.71
CA LEU A 96 -13.35 6.64 15.43
C LEU A 96 -14.64 5.94 15.85
N ALA A 97 -15.55 6.65 16.54
CA ALA A 97 -16.83 6.09 16.95
C ALA A 97 -17.66 5.57 15.76
N TYR A 98 -17.69 6.35 14.66
CA TYR A 98 -18.39 5.93 13.45
C TYR A 98 -17.76 4.69 12.81
N SER A 99 -16.42 4.57 12.83
CA SER A 99 -15.74 3.38 12.31
C SER A 99 -16.01 2.14 13.17
N GLU A 100 -16.02 2.27 14.50
CA GLU A 100 -16.39 1.19 15.43
C GLU A 100 -17.82 0.67 15.19
N GLU A 101 -18.73 1.54 14.77
CA GLU A 101 -20.13 1.18 14.47
C GLU A 101 -20.32 0.58 13.07
N ASN A 102 -19.63 1.14 12.06
CA ASN A 102 -19.95 0.89 10.65
C ASN A 102 -18.95 -0.01 9.92
N CYS A 103 -17.73 -0.24 10.45
CA CYS A 103 -16.69 -1.04 9.80
C CYS A 103 -16.53 -2.46 10.37
N LEU A 104 -17.34 -2.86 11.37
CA LEU A 104 -17.25 -4.20 11.96
C LEU A 104 -17.33 -5.36 10.96
N PRO A 105 -18.09 -5.28 9.84
CA PRO A 105 -18.12 -6.36 8.86
C PRO A 105 -16.78 -6.65 8.17
N LEU A 106 -15.79 -5.77 8.28
CA LEU A 106 -14.42 -6.00 7.77
C LEU A 106 -13.58 -6.92 8.66
N PHE A 107 -14.04 -7.23 9.87
CA PHE A 107 -13.25 -7.91 10.87
C PHE A 107 -13.78 -9.31 11.14
N HIS A 108 -12.87 -10.23 11.43
CA HIS A 108 -13.24 -11.56 11.94
C HIS A 108 -13.80 -11.47 13.34
N LYS A 109 -14.84 -12.27 13.61
CA LYS A 109 -15.40 -12.44 14.96
C LYS A 109 -14.73 -13.62 15.64
N ALA A 110 -14.41 -13.46 16.92
CA ALA A 110 -14.00 -14.56 17.75
C ALA A 110 -15.21 -15.47 18.12
N ASP A 111 -14.94 -16.68 18.62
CA ASP A 111 -15.97 -17.65 19.01
C ASP A 111 -16.95 -17.11 20.08
N ASP A 112 -16.51 -16.18 20.90
CA ASP A 112 -17.32 -15.49 21.93
C ASP A 112 -18.15 -14.32 21.36
N GLY A 113 -18.11 -14.09 20.04
CA GLY A 113 -18.80 -13.02 19.33
C GLY A 113 -18.12 -11.66 19.42
N SER A 114 -16.98 -11.54 20.11
CA SER A 114 -16.21 -10.31 20.17
C SER A 114 -15.41 -10.08 18.86
N THR A 115 -15.08 -8.82 18.63
CA THR A 115 -14.28 -8.40 17.48
C THR A 115 -13.04 -7.63 17.94
N LYS A 116 -11.87 -8.03 17.45
CA LYS A 116 -10.63 -7.28 17.66
C LYS A 116 -10.53 -6.20 16.60
N PHE A 117 -10.93 -4.99 16.95
CA PHE A 117 -10.98 -3.84 16.05
C PHE A 117 -9.63 -3.14 15.98
N TRP A 118 -9.08 -3.00 14.76
CA TRP A 118 -7.76 -2.44 14.53
C TRP A 118 -7.81 -1.05 13.92
N VAL A 119 -6.95 -0.17 14.43
CA VAL A 119 -6.77 1.21 13.96
C VAL A 119 -5.30 1.48 13.71
N ALA A 120 -4.99 2.11 12.59
CA ALA A 120 -3.65 2.47 12.20
C ALA A 120 -3.49 3.99 12.13
N VAL A 121 -2.53 4.55 12.88
CA VAL A 121 -2.26 5.98 12.91
C VAL A 121 -0.75 6.27 12.84
N SER A 122 -0.39 7.34 12.16
CA SER A 122 1.00 7.79 12.08
C SER A 122 1.49 8.33 13.43
N ASP A 123 2.74 8.04 13.79
CA ASP A 123 3.42 8.59 14.97
C ASP A 123 3.54 10.13 14.93
N ARG A 124 3.43 10.73 13.73
CA ARG A 124 3.36 12.19 13.55
C ARG A 124 2.05 12.80 14.03
N LEU A 125 1.00 12.00 14.18
CA LEU A 125 -0.32 12.41 14.65
C LEU A 125 -0.51 12.01 16.13
N SER A 126 0.39 12.50 17.00
CA SER A 126 0.45 12.11 18.41
C SER A 126 -0.88 12.29 19.16
N TYR A 127 -1.70 13.29 18.78
CA TYR A 127 -3.01 13.51 19.38
C TYR A 127 -3.97 12.34 19.13
N MET A 128 -3.88 11.68 17.97
CA MET A 128 -4.69 10.47 17.69
C MET A 128 -4.26 9.32 18.58
N GLY A 129 -2.94 9.07 18.73
CA GLY A 129 -2.43 8.01 19.60
C GLY A 129 -2.86 8.21 21.06
N GLN A 130 -2.77 9.44 21.56
CA GLN A 130 -3.24 9.76 22.92
C GLN A 130 -4.74 9.52 23.07
N PHE A 131 -5.54 9.97 22.13
CA PHE A 131 -6.98 9.77 22.15
C PHE A 131 -7.35 8.26 22.11
N LEU A 132 -6.66 7.46 21.29
CA LEU A 132 -6.85 6.01 21.23
C LEU A 132 -6.55 5.36 22.58
N GLN A 133 -5.45 5.72 23.22
CA GLN A 133 -5.09 5.21 24.56
C GLN A 133 -6.17 5.56 25.59
N ASP A 134 -6.65 6.80 25.61
CA ASP A 134 -7.69 7.27 26.52
C ASP A 134 -9.06 6.61 26.23
N SER A 135 -9.28 6.15 25.00
CA SER A 135 -10.47 5.42 24.55
C SER A 135 -10.38 3.90 24.75
N GLY A 136 -9.33 3.41 25.44
CA GLY A 136 -9.16 2.00 25.79
C GLY A 136 -8.54 1.12 24.70
N TYR A 137 -7.90 1.74 23.71
CA TYR A 137 -7.09 1.01 22.73
C TYR A 137 -5.72 0.65 23.32
N THR A 138 -5.23 -0.51 22.92
CA THR A 138 -3.89 -1.01 23.26
C THR A 138 -2.99 -0.92 22.03
N ARG A 139 -1.80 -0.35 22.19
CA ARG A 139 -0.76 -0.29 21.15
C ARG A 139 -0.18 -1.68 20.90
N TYR A 140 0.07 -2.01 19.63
CA TYR A 140 0.66 -3.28 19.21
C TYR A 140 1.89 -3.04 18.30
N PRO A 141 3.07 -2.79 18.91
CA PRO A 141 4.26 -2.34 18.17
C PRO A 141 4.84 -3.37 17.20
N GLU A 142 4.55 -4.66 17.39
CA GLU A 142 5.05 -5.75 16.56
C GLU A 142 4.54 -5.67 15.12
N GLU A 143 3.39 -5.04 14.91
CA GLU A 143 2.76 -4.85 13.60
C GLU A 143 3.07 -3.49 12.97
N ASP A 144 3.92 -2.67 13.60
CA ASP A 144 4.23 -1.35 13.07
C ASP A 144 4.79 -1.38 11.65
N TYR A 145 4.27 -0.47 10.83
CA TYR A 145 4.82 -0.21 9.51
C TYR A 145 5.72 1.00 9.50
N ASP A 146 6.92 0.83 8.98
CA ASP A 146 7.73 1.96 8.55
C ASP A 146 7.24 2.46 7.18
N ASN A 147 7.04 3.74 7.06
CA ASN A 147 6.88 4.41 5.79
C ASN A 147 8.26 4.90 5.33
N TYR A 148 8.77 4.27 4.30
CA TYR A 148 10.08 4.59 3.75
C TYR A 148 9.94 5.56 2.59
N VAL A 149 10.88 6.49 2.48
CA VAL A 149 11.03 7.39 1.35
C VAL A 149 12.45 7.28 0.79
N TYR A 150 12.56 7.31 -0.54
CA TYR A 150 13.85 7.37 -1.21
C TYR A 150 14.25 8.82 -1.50
N PRO A 151 15.42 9.28 -1.03
CA PRO A 151 15.94 10.62 -1.36
C PRO A 151 16.44 10.63 -2.81
N MET A 152 15.65 11.18 -3.73
CA MET A 152 15.89 11.13 -5.18
C MET A 152 17.16 11.87 -5.64
N GLU A 153 17.78 12.66 -4.79
CA GLU A 153 19.07 13.31 -5.04
C GLU A 153 20.26 12.31 -5.04
N THR A 154 20.07 11.17 -4.39
CA THR A 154 21.11 10.13 -4.31
C THR A 154 21.23 9.37 -5.62
N TRP A 155 22.43 9.35 -6.21
CA TRP A 155 22.71 8.53 -7.39
C TRP A 155 22.86 7.06 -7.01
N VAL A 156 22.29 6.19 -7.85
CA VAL A 156 22.43 4.73 -7.74
C VAL A 156 22.85 4.13 -9.08
N SER A 157 23.55 3.01 -9.00
CA SER A 157 23.81 2.12 -10.14
C SER A 157 23.08 0.80 -9.93
N VAL A 158 22.63 0.20 -11.01
CA VAL A 158 22.06 -1.15 -10.98
C VAL A 158 23.19 -2.17 -11.06
N GLU A 159 23.45 -2.84 -9.95
CA GLU A 159 24.49 -3.87 -9.85
C GLU A 159 23.82 -5.23 -9.70
N LEU A 160 23.76 -5.99 -10.77
CA LEU A 160 23.23 -7.34 -10.81
C LEU A 160 24.37 -8.39 -10.84
N PRO A 161 24.17 -9.55 -10.22
CA PRO A 161 25.05 -10.69 -10.44
C PRO A 161 25.08 -11.10 -11.92
N ARG A 162 26.17 -11.75 -12.33
CA ARG A 162 26.29 -12.28 -13.70
C ARG A 162 25.16 -13.28 -13.97
N GLY A 163 24.56 -13.20 -15.16
CA GLY A 163 23.45 -14.06 -15.60
C GLY A 163 22.07 -13.53 -15.19
N PHE A 164 21.98 -12.28 -14.71
CA PHE A 164 20.72 -11.61 -14.41
C PHE A 164 20.65 -10.28 -15.16
N ARG A 165 19.46 -9.91 -15.59
CA ARG A 165 19.20 -8.60 -16.22
C ARG A 165 18.00 -7.92 -15.56
N LEU A 166 18.03 -6.59 -15.55
CA LEU A 166 16.86 -5.77 -15.24
C LEU A 166 15.97 -5.68 -16.48
N CYS A 167 14.66 -5.69 -16.26
CA CYS A 167 13.66 -5.59 -17.29
C CYS A 167 12.47 -4.76 -16.78
N TYR A 168 11.86 -3.95 -17.64
CA TYR A 168 10.60 -3.31 -17.32
C TYR A 168 9.43 -4.11 -17.90
N GLY A 169 8.23 -3.89 -17.36
CA GLY A 169 7.07 -4.70 -17.71
C GLY A 169 6.71 -4.64 -19.20
N GLU A 170 6.93 -3.50 -19.87
CA GLU A 170 6.74 -3.32 -21.29
C GLU A 170 7.68 -4.18 -22.18
N ASP A 171 8.84 -4.58 -21.65
CA ASP A 171 9.84 -5.38 -22.34
C ASP A 171 9.75 -6.88 -22.00
N TYR A 172 8.70 -7.31 -21.27
CA TYR A 172 8.53 -8.68 -20.83
C TYR A 172 7.07 -9.13 -20.96
N GLU A 173 6.80 -10.03 -21.91
CA GLU A 173 5.44 -10.38 -22.32
C GLU A 173 4.77 -11.45 -21.46
N ASN A 174 5.54 -12.33 -20.76
CA ASN A 174 4.96 -13.45 -20.03
C ASN A 174 4.37 -13.01 -18.67
N GLU A 175 3.07 -12.70 -18.67
CA GLU A 175 2.33 -12.27 -17.48
C GLU A 175 2.29 -13.36 -16.39
N GLU A 176 2.29 -14.63 -16.77
CA GLU A 176 2.30 -15.75 -15.83
C GLU A 176 3.59 -15.78 -15.00
N ASN A 177 4.74 -15.57 -15.64
CA ASN A 177 6.03 -15.53 -14.94
C ASN A 177 6.11 -14.32 -14.01
N LYS A 178 5.55 -13.16 -14.39
CA LYS A 178 5.45 -11.97 -13.51
C LYS A 178 4.63 -12.30 -12.27
N TRP A 179 3.45 -12.91 -12.48
CA TRP A 179 2.57 -13.33 -11.39
C TRP A 179 3.24 -14.35 -10.47
N ASN A 180 3.87 -15.37 -11.04
CA ASN A 180 4.58 -16.38 -10.27
C ASN A 180 5.70 -15.79 -9.42
N ALA A 181 6.45 -14.82 -9.95
CA ALA A 181 7.47 -14.12 -9.17
C ALA A 181 6.89 -13.34 -7.99
N LEU A 182 5.76 -12.67 -8.22
CA LEU A 182 5.03 -11.98 -7.17
C LEU A 182 4.53 -12.98 -6.11
N HIS A 183 3.77 -13.98 -6.55
CA HIS A 183 3.12 -14.93 -5.65
C HIS A 183 4.14 -15.75 -4.84
N LEU A 184 5.11 -16.38 -5.50
CA LEU A 184 6.14 -17.20 -4.84
C LEU A 184 7.11 -16.35 -3.99
N GLY A 185 7.17 -15.05 -4.20
CA GLY A 185 7.91 -14.14 -3.33
C GLY A 185 7.25 -13.93 -1.97
N PHE A 186 5.92 -14.04 -1.89
CA PHE A 186 5.15 -13.97 -0.64
C PHE A 186 4.83 -15.34 -0.06
N HIS A 187 4.67 -16.37 -0.90
CA HIS A 187 4.28 -17.72 -0.54
C HIS A 187 5.29 -18.74 -1.08
N PRO A 188 6.50 -18.82 -0.49
CA PRO A 188 7.59 -19.66 -1.03
C PRO A 188 7.29 -21.15 -1.02
N ASP A 189 6.40 -21.62 -0.15
CA ASP A 189 6.01 -23.02 -0.01
C ASP A 189 4.94 -23.47 -1.01
N HIS A 190 4.40 -22.54 -1.83
CA HIS A 190 3.42 -22.86 -2.87
C HIS A 190 4.15 -23.31 -4.13
N GLU A 191 3.94 -24.57 -4.56
CA GLU A 191 4.61 -25.11 -5.75
C GLU A 191 4.00 -24.65 -7.08
N ASN A 192 2.70 -24.54 -7.17
CA ASN A 192 1.99 -23.99 -8.33
C ASN A 192 0.61 -23.54 -7.88
N THR A 193 0.34 -22.28 -8.00
CA THR A 193 -0.99 -21.75 -7.76
C THR A 193 -1.84 -21.86 -9.00
N ASP A 194 -3.13 -21.97 -8.77
CA ASP A 194 -4.12 -21.77 -9.81
C ASP A 194 -4.03 -20.32 -10.31
N TYR A 195 -3.10 -20.12 -11.26
CA TYR A 195 -2.83 -18.85 -11.89
C TYR A 195 -4.10 -18.13 -12.36
N GLN A 196 -5.03 -18.88 -12.95
CA GLN A 196 -6.23 -18.28 -13.54
C GLN A 196 -7.15 -17.68 -12.48
N ASN A 197 -7.32 -18.32 -11.34
CA ASN A 197 -8.16 -17.85 -10.25
C ASN A 197 -7.49 -16.77 -9.39
N SER A 198 -6.18 -16.88 -9.20
CA SER A 198 -5.43 -15.95 -8.33
C SER A 198 -4.92 -14.70 -9.04
N MET A 199 -4.91 -14.67 -10.38
CA MET A 199 -4.39 -13.53 -11.15
C MET A 199 -5.36 -12.36 -11.30
N HIS A 200 -6.63 -12.56 -10.99
CA HIS A 200 -7.66 -11.53 -11.19
C HIS A 200 -7.33 -10.19 -10.48
N PRO A 201 -6.92 -10.18 -9.20
CA PRO A 201 -6.52 -8.94 -8.53
C PRO A 201 -5.31 -8.25 -9.17
N TYR A 202 -4.36 -9.05 -9.66
CA TYR A 202 -3.19 -8.54 -10.37
C TYR A 202 -3.57 -7.80 -11.66
N LEU A 203 -4.45 -8.37 -12.46
CA LEU A 203 -4.91 -7.76 -13.71
C LEU A 203 -5.87 -6.58 -13.48
N ALA A 204 -6.62 -6.58 -12.39
CA ALA A 204 -7.59 -5.54 -12.10
C ALA A 204 -6.95 -4.15 -11.96
N ARG A 205 -5.70 -4.05 -11.52
CA ARG A 205 -4.95 -2.77 -11.45
C ARG A 205 -4.81 -2.09 -12.81
N LYS A 206 -4.86 -2.85 -13.91
CA LYS A 206 -4.82 -2.29 -15.28
C LYS A 206 -6.02 -1.39 -15.61
N GLN A 207 -7.06 -1.44 -14.80
CA GLN A 207 -8.24 -0.57 -14.91
C GLN A 207 -8.05 0.80 -14.22
N SER A 208 -6.99 0.95 -13.43
CA SER A 208 -6.68 2.20 -12.74
C SER A 208 -6.32 3.30 -13.74
N SER A 209 -6.79 4.53 -13.52
CA SER A 209 -6.38 5.70 -14.30
C SER A 209 -4.89 6.03 -14.16
N LEU A 210 -4.27 5.59 -13.06
CA LEU A 210 -2.82 5.74 -12.85
C LEU A 210 -1.99 4.68 -13.59
N TYR A 211 -2.62 3.63 -14.15
CA TYR A 211 -1.90 2.51 -14.76
C TYR A 211 -1.04 2.94 -15.97
N GLY A 212 -1.54 3.87 -16.77
CA GLY A 212 -0.82 4.34 -17.96
C GLY A 212 0.53 5.02 -17.66
N ASP A 213 0.69 5.58 -16.48
CA ASP A 213 1.92 6.19 -15.98
C ASP A 213 2.73 5.27 -15.07
N SER A 214 2.10 4.21 -14.56
CA SER A 214 2.68 3.22 -13.68
C SER A 214 3.50 2.18 -14.47
N PHE A 215 4.39 1.46 -13.80
CA PHE A 215 5.24 0.48 -14.47
C PHE A 215 5.58 -0.70 -13.57
N GLU A 216 6.02 -1.78 -14.19
CA GLU A 216 6.59 -2.96 -13.53
C GLU A 216 8.11 -2.94 -13.69
N CYS A 217 8.82 -3.38 -12.65
CA CYS A 217 10.26 -3.59 -12.71
C CYS A 217 10.58 -5.02 -12.27
N LEU A 218 11.38 -5.70 -13.06
CA LEU A 218 11.64 -7.12 -12.96
C LEU A 218 13.15 -7.37 -12.94
N VAL A 219 13.56 -8.46 -12.27
CA VAL A 219 14.88 -9.07 -12.51
C VAL A 219 14.67 -10.46 -13.05
N VAL A 220 15.31 -10.74 -14.16
CA VAL A 220 15.17 -11.98 -14.95
C VAL A 220 16.50 -12.72 -14.99
N GLU A 221 16.47 -14.05 -14.85
CA GLU A 221 17.62 -14.93 -15.01
C GLU A 221 17.81 -15.30 -16.49
N GLU A 222 18.95 -14.92 -17.09
CA GLU A 222 19.16 -14.95 -18.55
C GLU A 222 19.22 -16.35 -19.19
N ASN A 223 19.39 -17.41 -18.44
CA ASN A 223 19.53 -18.77 -18.99
C ASN A 223 18.61 -19.78 -18.29
N ALA A 224 17.51 -19.34 -17.73
CA ALA A 224 16.59 -20.21 -16.99
C ALA A 224 15.74 -21.15 -17.88
N GLY A 225 15.82 -21.04 -19.19
CA GLY A 225 14.86 -21.67 -20.12
C GLY A 225 13.52 -20.93 -20.12
N ASP A 226 12.53 -21.47 -20.83
CA ASP A 226 11.25 -20.76 -21.07
C ASP A 226 10.31 -20.72 -19.86
N GLN A 227 10.70 -21.20 -18.68
CA GLN A 227 9.80 -21.30 -17.54
C GLN A 227 10.35 -20.63 -16.28
N ASN A 228 9.56 -19.67 -15.74
CA ASN A 228 9.77 -19.06 -14.42
C ASN A 228 11.14 -18.40 -14.22
N ASP A 229 11.58 -17.63 -15.20
CA ASP A 229 12.85 -16.90 -15.20
C ASP A 229 12.79 -15.59 -14.39
N VAL A 230 11.60 -15.06 -14.05
CA VAL A 230 11.46 -13.85 -13.23
C VAL A 230 11.81 -14.17 -11.75
N CYS A 231 12.85 -13.48 -11.26
CA CYS A 231 13.43 -13.71 -9.94
C CYS A 231 12.90 -12.75 -8.87
N ALA A 232 12.63 -11.53 -9.29
CA ALA A 232 12.06 -10.48 -8.47
C ALA A 232 11.11 -9.62 -9.29
N TYR A 233 10.10 -9.09 -8.64
CA TYR A 233 9.03 -8.30 -9.23
C TYR A 233 8.63 -7.17 -8.31
N CYS A 234 8.39 -6.01 -8.85
CA CYS A 234 7.62 -4.96 -8.19
C CYS A 234 6.74 -4.20 -9.18
N PHE A 235 5.65 -3.65 -8.67
CA PHE A 235 4.81 -2.70 -9.36
C PHE A 235 4.99 -1.32 -8.73
N VAL A 236 4.97 -0.29 -9.57
CA VAL A 236 5.18 1.10 -9.17
C VAL A 236 4.00 1.93 -9.67
N TYR A 237 3.13 2.32 -8.75
CA TYR A 237 2.10 3.32 -9.04
C TYR A 237 2.74 4.70 -9.12
N VAL A 238 2.36 5.48 -10.13
CA VAL A 238 2.91 6.82 -10.36
C VAL A 238 1.79 7.85 -10.43
N ASP A 239 1.86 8.88 -9.59
CA ASP A 239 1.05 10.09 -9.72
C ASP A 239 1.94 11.26 -10.18
N LYS A 240 1.87 11.57 -11.47
CA LYS A 240 2.64 12.69 -12.06
C LYS A 240 2.23 14.06 -11.51
N LEU A 241 1.00 14.20 -11.02
CA LEU A 241 0.51 15.48 -10.49
C LEU A 241 1.15 15.80 -9.15
N SER A 242 1.29 14.81 -8.26
CA SER A 242 2.02 14.97 -7.00
C SER A 242 3.53 14.72 -7.15
N LYS A 243 3.96 14.18 -8.30
CA LYS A 243 5.33 13.70 -8.56
C LYS A 243 5.79 12.67 -7.54
N THR A 244 4.88 11.80 -7.16
CA THR A 244 5.12 10.70 -6.23
C THR A 244 5.01 9.34 -6.92
N ALA A 245 5.66 8.35 -6.33
CA ALA A 245 5.48 6.96 -6.69
C ALA A 245 5.33 6.11 -5.43
N LEU A 246 4.43 5.14 -5.46
CA LEU A 246 4.27 4.11 -4.45
C LEU A 246 4.72 2.76 -5.04
N ILE A 247 5.70 2.13 -4.40
CA ILE A 247 6.24 0.84 -4.83
C ILE A 247 5.53 -0.24 -4.05
N GLU A 248 4.57 -0.89 -4.70
CA GLU A 248 3.75 -1.94 -4.10
C GLU A 248 3.06 -2.80 -5.17
N PRO A 249 3.18 -4.12 -5.09
CA PRO A 249 3.99 -4.91 -4.15
C PRO A 249 5.47 -5.00 -4.55
N VAL A 250 6.31 -5.48 -3.61
CA VAL A 250 7.73 -5.79 -3.84
C VAL A 250 7.98 -7.23 -3.44
N SER A 251 8.47 -8.05 -4.36
CA SER A 251 8.78 -9.45 -4.07
C SER A 251 10.14 -9.88 -4.64
N THR A 252 10.76 -10.85 -3.96
CA THR A 252 11.92 -11.61 -4.46
C THR A 252 11.71 -13.07 -4.08
N ARG A 253 11.68 -13.96 -5.05
CA ARG A 253 11.54 -15.41 -4.82
C ARG A 253 12.64 -15.89 -3.90
N GLU A 254 12.32 -16.79 -2.98
CA GLU A 254 13.19 -17.21 -1.88
C GLU A 254 14.58 -17.67 -2.35
N LYS A 255 14.64 -18.52 -3.37
CA LYS A 255 15.90 -19.05 -3.92
C LYS A 255 16.86 -17.97 -4.48
N TYR A 256 16.38 -16.73 -4.68
CA TYR A 256 17.15 -15.60 -5.20
C TYR A 256 17.44 -14.54 -4.15
N ARG A 257 16.94 -14.70 -2.91
CA ARG A 257 17.20 -13.77 -1.81
C ARG A 257 18.66 -13.74 -1.41
N ARG A 258 19.09 -12.66 -0.75
CA ARG A 258 20.47 -12.45 -0.26
C ARG A 258 21.56 -12.43 -1.34
N ARG A 259 21.18 -12.26 -2.62
CA ARG A 259 22.07 -12.18 -3.77
C ARG A 259 22.18 -10.76 -4.36
N GLY A 260 21.63 -9.74 -3.70
CA GLY A 260 21.61 -8.35 -4.19
C GLY A 260 20.49 -8.04 -5.20
N ILE A 261 19.73 -9.04 -5.66
CA ILE A 261 18.73 -8.94 -6.73
C ILE A 261 17.63 -7.94 -6.39
N GLY A 262 17.02 -8.04 -5.20
CA GLY A 262 15.98 -7.11 -4.78
C GLY A 262 16.48 -5.67 -4.67
N LYS A 263 17.70 -5.46 -4.16
CA LYS A 263 18.33 -4.14 -4.10
C LYS A 263 18.55 -3.56 -5.51
N ALA A 264 19.07 -4.35 -6.42
CA ALA A 264 19.29 -3.93 -7.80
C ALA A 264 17.98 -3.56 -8.51
N MET A 265 16.90 -4.33 -8.26
CA MET A 265 15.56 -4.01 -8.74
C MET A 265 15.08 -2.65 -8.21
N MET A 266 15.23 -2.38 -6.90
CA MET A 266 14.85 -1.09 -6.31
C MET A 266 15.66 0.07 -6.92
N HIS A 267 16.95 -0.14 -7.21
CA HIS A 267 17.76 0.86 -7.91
C HIS A 267 17.27 1.10 -9.35
N GLY A 268 16.83 0.05 -10.06
CA GLY A 268 16.20 0.19 -11.37
C GLY A 268 14.93 1.04 -11.31
N VAL A 269 14.09 0.81 -10.30
CA VAL A 269 12.89 1.65 -10.04
C VAL A 269 13.29 3.11 -9.85
N MET A 270 14.32 3.41 -9.04
CA MET A 270 14.76 4.79 -8.79
C MET A 270 15.26 5.48 -10.04
N LEU A 271 15.98 4.77 -10.92
CA LEU A 271 16.41 5.32 -12.22
C LEU A 271 15.20 5.68 -13.09
N ARG A 272 14.24 4.76 -13.24
CA ARG A 272 13.02 5.01 -14.03
C ARG A 272 12.18 6.16 -13.47
N CYS A 273 11.96 6.19 -12.14
CA CYS A 273 11.24 7.28 -11.48
C CYS A 273 11.91 8.64 -11.73
N ARG A 274 13.25 8.68 -11.69
CA ARG A 274 14.01 9.92 -12.00
C ARG A 274 13.81 10.38 -13.44
N GLU A 275 13.87 9.47 -14.40
CA GLU A 275 13.60 9.76 -15.82
C GLU A 275 12.19 10.32 -16.02
N MET A 276 11.22 9.86 -15.21
CA MET A 276 9.83 10.33 -15.23
C MET A 276 9.62 11.64 -14.46
N GLY A 277 10.64 12.20 -13.81
CA GLY A 277 10.56 13.42 -13.03
C GLY A 277 9.85 13.27 -11.68
N ILE A 278 9.82 12.05 -11.12
CA ILE A 278 9.29 11.78 -9.80
C ILE A 278 10.25 12.34 -8.74
N GLU A 279 9.69 13.03 -7.75
CA GLU A 279 10.46 13.68 -6.69
C GLU A 279 10.57 12.83 -5.43
N LYS A 280 9.60 11.94 -5.18
CA LYS A 280 9.60 11.04 -4.01
C LYS A 280 9.04 9.67 -4.36
N CYS A 281 9.77 8.63 -3.96
CA CYS A 281 9.32 7.25 -4.03
C CYS A 281 9.08 6.71 -2.63
N TYR A 282 7.89 6.17 -2.41
CA TYR A 282 7.47 5.62 -1.14
C TYR A 282 7.34 4.10 -1.20
N VAL A 283 7.55 3.45 -0.08
CA VAL A 283 7.20 2.05 0.18
C VAL A 283 6.83 1.88 1.64
N ASN A 284 5.77 1.13 1.90
CA ASN A 284 5.33 0.80 3.25
C ASN A 284 5.70 -0.64 3.56
N SER A 285 6.29 -0.90 4.70
CA SER A 285 6.64 -2.26 5.09
C SER A 285 6.83 -2.41 6.60
N PHE A 286 6.68 -3.64 7.08
CA PHE A 286 6.96 -3.97 8.47
C PHE A 286 8.38 -3.62 8.89
N GLY A 287 8.56 -3.20 10.13
CA GLY A 287 9.85 -2.79 10.70
C GLY A 287 10.96 -3.84 10.59
N TRP A 288 10.61 -5.14 10.58
CA TRP A 288 11.58 -6.23 10.41
C TRP A 288 12.23 -6.30 9.00
N ARG A 289 11.69 -5.57 8.01
CA ARG A 289 12.31 -5.41 6.66
C ARG A 289 13.20 -4.18 6.54
N ARG A 290 13.39 -3.41 7.60
CA ARG A 290 14.15 -2.14 7.61
C ARG A 290 15.55 -2.27 7.03
N GLU A 291 16.27 -3.35 7.35
CA GLU A 291 17.61 -3.57 6.82
C GLU A 291 17.66 -3.63 5.29
N PHE A 292 16.65 -4.26 4.67
CA PHE A 292 16.56 -4.35 3.21
C PHE A 292 16.37 -2.98 2.58
N TYR A 293 15.41 -2.18 3.06
CA TYR A 293 15.13 -0.87 2.50
C TYR A 293 16.25 0.12 2.76
N ASN A 294 16.85 0.11 3.94
CA ASN A 294 18.03 0.93 4.22
C ASN A 294 19.22 0.57 3.30
N ALA A 295 19.46 -0.74 3.06
CA ALA A 295 20.51 -1.18 2.15
C ALA A 295 20.22 -0.79 0.69
N ALA A 296 18.96 -0.59 0.32
CA ALA A 296 18.54 -0.07 -0.98
C ALA A 296 18.57 1.47 -1.05
N GLY A 297 18.88 2.17 0.06
CA GLY A 297 19.01 3.62 0.12
C GLY A 297 17.78 4.38 0.59
N PHE A 298 16.74 3.67 1.02
CA PHE A 298 15.56 4.29 1.62
C PHE A 298 15.82 4.71 3.06
N ILE A 299 15.10 5.72 3.52
CA ILE A 299 15.08 6.18 4.90
C ILE A 299 13.66 6.08 5.46
N THR A 300 13.52 5.76 6.74
CA THR A 300 12.22 5.82 7.41
C THR A 300 11.80 7.27 7.57
N GLU A 301 10.67 7.64 7.00
CA GLU A 301 10.11 8.99 7.11
C GLU A 301 9.26 9.13 8.37
N TYR A 302 8.41 8.12 8.65
CA TYR A 302 7.62 7.99 9.87
C TYR A 302 7.17 6.53 10.05
N THR A 303 6.59 6.24 11.22
CA THR A 303 6.03 4.92 11.52
C THR A 303 4.51 5.02 11.65
N VAL A 304 3.81 4.06 11.08
CA VAL A 304 2.38 3.87 11.30
C VAL A 304 2.20 2.85 12.40
N GLY A 305 1.58 3.29 13.47
CA GLY A 305 1.36 2.48 14.64
C GLY A 305 -0.01 1.81 14.67
N PHE A 306 -0.04 0.53 15.02
CA PHE A 306 -1.26 -0.25 15.14
C PHE A 306 -1.79 -0.30 16.56
N TRP A 307 -3.09 -0.10 16.70
CA TRP A 307 -3.82 -0.08 17.95
C TRP A 307 -5.04 -0.97 17.84
N HIS A 308 -5.39 -1.68 18.90
CA HIS A 308 -6.59 -2.50 18.90
C HIS A 308 -7.41 -2.34 20.16
N LYS A 309 -8.70 -2.65 20.03
CA LYS A 309 -9.68 -2.72 21.10
C LYS A 309 -10.62 -3.89 20.86
N ILE A 310 -11.05 -4.55 21.93
CA ILE A 310 -12.07 -5.59 21.83
C ILE A 310 -13.44 -4.94 21.90
N ILE A 311 -14.24 -5.14 20.86
CA ILE A 311 -15.63 -4.68 20.75
C ILE A 311 -16.55 -5.89 20.91
N ARG A 312 -17.60 -5.75 21.71
CA ARG A 312 -18.57 -6.81 22.00
C ARG A 312 -19.94 -6.46 21.47
#